data_214fc1c68d141916429584de36954851
#
_entry.id   214fc1c68d141916429584de36954851
#
_cell.length_a   1.000
_cell.length_b   1.000
_cell.length_c   1.000
_cell.angle_alpha   90.00
_cell.angle_beta   90.00
_cell.angle_gamma   90.00
#
_symmetry.space_group_name_H-M   'P 1'
#
loop_
_entity.id
_entity.type
_entity.pdbx_description
1 polymer ?
#
loop_
_entity_poly.entity_id
_entity_poly.type
_entity_poly.pdbx_seq_one_letter_code
_entity_poly.pdbx_strand_id
1 'polypeptide(L)'
;MFKSILGRLFWTYAIILMLVFTSVAVTVGIFVNHFAISTHMNNVISVSRNLEYWTGSLQIEDTDYRARAAYKQLLRSWGSFLNSDIIVTNSNGEVLESTTSSATVPDELVHIVTNGNIIKKYSTLNGSYKNKMMVIGVPIKYQGGIVGASFYVTGIFDIRKTTLELFMMVIITSLFSVLAAFVLVYVQSKKISKPIGEINKAARGIASGKFDKRVEVTSADEIGQLASSFNFMADSIEALEDTRSEFISDVSHELRTPMTSISGFIEGILDGTIPPEKEKEYLKIVLDESKRLTKMVNDMLEMSKMSSSEYKLDVSEFDLNELTRICIIGLCNRIDEKNLELNVDFEDDILKVIADKDAIKRVIINLLDNAIKFSYPNTTIGIRTWIEDGRARFCVGNFGDGISGADLSNIFNRFYKTDKSRVNEKSGAGLGLSFVKNIMTLHKQNVWVESVDTKEGSTVKYTKFTFTLELA
;
A
#
# COMPACT_ATOMS: atom_id res chain seq x y z
N MET A 1 21.60 2.21 -16.15
CA MET A 1 20.57 3.12 -16.62
C MET A 1 19.55 3.23 -15.51
N PHE A 2 18.70 4.09 -15.34
CA PHE A 2 17.85 4.54 -14.19
C PHE A 2 17.67 3.57 -12.99
N LYS A 3 18.32 3.88 -11.87
CA LYS A 3 18.23 3.09 -10.62
C LYS A 3 16.95 3.37 -9.79
N SER A 4 16.17 4.41 -10.12
CA SER A 4 14.98 4.79 -9.37
C SER A 4 13.68 4.43 -10.14
N ILE A 5 12.63 4.08 -9.39
CA ILE A 5 11.27 3.84 -9.92
C ILE A 5 10.77 5.09 -10.64
N LEU A 6 11.01 6.28 -10.07
CA LEU A 6 10.66 7.57 -10.66
C LEU A 6 11.27 7.73 -12.06
N GLY A 7 12.56 7.45 -12.22
CA GLY A 7 13.23 7.57 -13.50
C GLY A 7 12.69 6.58 -14.55
N ARG A 8 12.37 5.34 -14.16
CA ARG A 8 11.79 4.35 -15.09
C ARG A 8 10.39 4.77 -15.54
N LEU A 9 9.50 5.11 -14.62
CA LEU A 9 8.13 5.54 -14.95
C LEU A 9 8.16 6.79 -15.84
N PHE A 10 8.92 7.81 -15.45
CA PHE A 10 9.04 9.05 -16.21
C PHE A 10 9.45 8.79 -17.66
N TRP A 11 10.54 8.06 -17.88
CA TRP A 11 11.03 7.80 -19.24
C TRP A 11 10.12 6.88 -20.04
N THR A 12 9.48 5.89 -19.41
CA THR A 12 8.51 5.03 -20.11
C THR A 12 7.33 5.84 -20.63
N TYR A 13 6.72 6.68 -19.79
CA TYR A 13 5.61 7.54 -20.22
C TYR A 13 6.06 8.61 -21.21
N ALA A 14 7.26 9.17 -21.06
CA ALA A 14 7.84 10.14 -21.98
C ALA A 14 7.98 9.57 -23.39
N ILE A 15 8.51 8.36 -23.53
CA ILE A 15 8.66 7.68 -24.82
C ILE A 15 7.30 7.38 -25.44
N ILE A 16 6.35 6.85 -24.66
CA ILE A 16 4.98 6.57 -25.15
C ILE A 16 4.32 7.85 -25.67
N LEU A 17 4.37 8.95 -24.91
CA LEU A 17 3.81 10.23 -25.29
C LEU A 17 4.46 10.78 -26.56
N MET A 18 5.78 10.69 -26.65
CA MET A 18 6.51 11.13 -27.85
C MET A 18 6.09 10.35 -29.09
N LEU A 19 5.94 9.03 -28.98
CA LEU A 19 5.47 8.18 -30.10
C LEU A 19 4.03 8.53 -30.52
N VAL A 20 3.12 8.69 -29.55
CA VAL A 20 1.72 9.05 -29.82
C VAL A 20 1.63 10.40 -30.52
N PHE A 21 2.28 11.45 -29.98
CA PHE A 21 2.24 12.78 -30.60
C PHE A 21 2.89 12.83 -31.97
N THR A 22 4.00 12.10 -32.18
CA THR A 22 4.65 12.00 -33.48
C THR A 22 3.70 11.33 -34.50
N SER A 23 3.04 10.23 -34.10
CA SER A 23 2.05 9.54 -34.96
C SER A 23 0.88 10.46 -35.32
N VAL A 24 0.33 11.18 -34.35
CA VAL A 24 -0.76 12.13 -34.58
C VAL A 24 -0.31 13.25 -35.53
N ALA A 25 0.87 13.85 -35.33
CA ALA A 25 1.38 14.91 -36.19
C ALA A 25 1.56 14.48 -37.62
N VAL A 26 2.09 13.26 -37.84
CA VAL A 26 2.25 12.67 -39.18
C VAL A 26 0.87 12.42 -39.85
N THR A 27 -0.06 11.81 -39.09
CA THR A 27 -1.40 11.52 -39.61
C THR A 27 -2.16 12.78 -39.99
N VAL A 28 -2.13 13.81 -39.13
CA VAL A 28 -2.75 15.11 -39.43
C VAL A 28 -2.08 15.79 -40.61
N GLY A 29 -0.75 15.72 -40.73
CA GLY A 29 -0.02 16.28 -41.87
C GLY A 29 -0.46 15.65 -43.20
N ILE A 30 -0.59 14.34 -43.24
CA ILE A 30 -1.09 13.62 -44.43
C ILE A 30 -2.55 14.02 -44.73
N PHE A 31 -3.40 14.08 -43.70
CA PHE A 31 -4.80 14.46 -43.84
C PHE A 31 -4.97 15.88 -44.37
N VAL A 32 -4.26 16.86 -43.79
CA VAL A 32 -4.31 18.28 -44.21
C VAL A 32 -3.87 18.42 -45.67
N ASN A 33 -2.78 17.74 -46.08
CA ASN A 33 -2.33 17.77 -47.47
C ASN A 33 -3.37 17.18 -48.42
N HIS A 34 -3.94 16.03 -48.09
CA HIS A 34 -4.98 15.39 -48.90
C HIS A 34 -6.25 16.26 -48.97
N PHE A 35 -6.68 16.83 -47.83
CA PHE A 35 -7.84 17.70 -47.76
C PHE A 35 -7.68 18.98 -48.59
N ALA A 36 -6.53 19.65 -48.49
CA ALA A 36 -6.26 20.86 -49.28
C ALA A 36 -6.35 20.60 -50.78
N ILE A 37 -5.73 19.51 -51.26
CA ILE A 37 -5.78 19.13 -52.69
C ILE A 37 -7.21 18.76 -53.13
N SER A 38 -7.94 18.00 -52.31
CA SER A 38 -9.32 17.60 -52.63
C SER A 38 -10.27 18.78 -52.66
N THR A 39 -10.17 19.69 -51.70
CA THR A 39 -10.98 20.92 -51.68
C THR A 39 -10.71 21.81 -52.88
N HIS A 40 -9.43 22.01 -53.22
CA HIS A 40 -9.07 22.78 -54.40
C HIS A 40 -9.66 22.16 -55.68
N MET A 41 -9.58 20.83 -55.85
CA MET A 41 -10.15 20.11 -56.98
C MET A 41 -11.68 20.26 -57.07
N ASN A 42 -12.38 20.16 -55.97
CA ASN A 42 -13.84 20.35 -55.91
C ASN A 42 -14.24 21.78 -56.28
N ASN A 43 -13.47 22.80 -55.83
CA ASN A 43 -13.70 24.19 -56.17
C ASN A 43 -13.51 24.42 -57.68
N VAL A 44 -12.45 23.83 -58.27
CA VAL A 44 -12.21 23.90 -59.73
C VAL A 44 -13.37 23.28 -60.48
N ILE A 45 -13.85 22.08 -60.11
CA ILE A 45 -14.98 21.42 -60.77
C ILE A 45 -16.27 22.26 -60.66
N SER A 46 -16.50 22.88 -59.48
CA SER A 46 -17.66 23.76 -59.32
C SER A 46 -17.62 25.00 -60.21
N VAL A 47 -16.45 25.61 -60.34
CA VAL A 47 -16.25 26.79 -61.24
C VAL A 47 -16.37 26.36 -62.70
N SER A 48 -15.82 25.20 -63.08
CA SER A 48 -15.89 24.74 -64.46
C SER A 48 -17.34 24.53 -64.92
N ARG A 49 -18.23 24.05 -64.07
CA ARG A 49 -19.66 23.90 -64.36
C ARG A 49 -20.33 25.25 -64.66
N ASN A 50 -19.96 26.27 -63.94
CA ASN A 50 -20.47 27.62 -64.17
C ASN A 50 -19.95 28.21 -65.49
N LEU A 51 -18.73 27.84 -65.89
CA LEU A 51 -18.14 28.27 -67.18
C LEU A 51 -18.69 27.53 -68.36
N GLU A 52 -19.24 26.31 -68.22
CA GLU A 52 -19.81 25.53 -69.32
C GLU A 52 -20.84 26.29 -70.11
N TYR A 53 -21.82 26.93 -69.46
CA TYR A 53 -22.85 27.73 -70.06
C TYR A 53 -22.32 28.90 -70.91
N TRP A 54 -21.40 29.68 -70.28
CA TRP A 54 -20.81 30.85 -70.88
C TRP A 54 -19.91 30.49 -72.07
N THR A 55 -19.13 29.47 -72.03
CA THR A 55 -18.21 29.04 -73.02
C THR A 55 -18.98 28.45 -74.24
N GLY A 56 -20.02 27.61 -73.98
CA GLY A 56 -20.84 27.05 -74.98
C GLY A 56 -21.62 28.08 -75.82
N SER A 57 -22.19 29.09 -75.20
CA SER A 57 -22.91 30.14 -75.86
C SER A 57 -22.02 31.04 -76.74
N LEU A 58 -20.76 31.27 -76.30
CA LEU A 58 -19.80 32.08 -77.06
C LEU A 58 -19.24 31.40 -78.32
N GLN A 59 -19.28 30.07 -78.41
CA GLN A 59 -18.83 29.32 -79.57
C GLN A 59 -19.86 29.24 -80.67
N ILE A 60 -21.15 29.48 -80.40
CA ILE A 60 -22.27 29.25 -81.33
C ILE A 60 -22.71 30.57 -81.97
N GLU A 61 -22.59 31.68 -81.34
CA GLU A 61 -22.98 32.98 -81.85
C GLU A 61 -21.73 33.82 -82.23
N ASP A 62 -21.77 34.42 -83.42
CA ASP A 62 -20.74 35.35 -83.89
C ASP A 62 -20.80 36.62 -83.04
N THR A 63 -20.02 36.63 -81.99
CA THR A 63 -20.32 37.33 -80.75
C THR A 63 -19.81 38.75 -80.71
N ASP A 64 -20.69 39.64 -80.25
CA ASP A 64 -20.41 41.00 -79.84
C ASP A 64 -19.15 41.11 -78.92
N TYR A 65 -18.27 42.03 -79.29
CA TYR A 65 -17.06 42.38 -78.53
C TYR A 65 -17.29 42.52 -77.00
N ARG A 66 -18.47 43.02 -76.60
CA ARG A 66 -18.86 43.22 -75.24
C ARG A 66 -19.02 41.89 -74.46
N ALA A 67 -19.58 40.88 -75.07
CA ALA A 67 -19.78 39.56 -74.54
C ALA A 67 -18.41 38.86 -74.23
N ARG A 68 -17.47 38.99 -75.19
CA ARG A 68 -16.09 38.45 -74.98
C ARG A 68 -15.34 39.22 -73.85
N ALA A 69 -15.50 40.54 -73.77
CA ALA A 69 -14.88 41.31 -72.69
C ALA A 69 -15.44 40.94 -71.31
N ALA A 70 -16.76 40.74 -71.23
CA ALA A 70 -17.40 40.25 -69.95
C ALA A 70 -16.92 38.84 -69.56
N TYR A 71 -16.81 37.92 -70.55
CA TYR A 71 -16.31 36.58 -70.31
C TYR A 71 -14.86 36.59 -69.82
N LYS A 72 -14.00 37.41 -70.42
CA LYS A 72 -12.60 37.56 -70.00
C LYS A 72 -12.50 38.11 -68.58
N GLN A 73 -13.37 39.02 -68.20
CA GLN A 73 -13.43 39.56 -66.84
C GLN A 73 -13.90 38.50 -65.87
N LEU A 74 -14.88 37.65 -66.25
CA LEU A 74 -15.37 36.53 -65.45
C LEU A 74 -14.28 35.49 -65.25
N LEU A 75 -13.53 35.09 -66.27
CA LEU A 75 -12.39 34.18 -66.16
C LEU A 75 -11.33 34.74 -65.21
N ARG A 76 -11.02 36.03 -65.27
CA ARG A 76 -10.08 36.65 -64.29
C ARG A 76 -10.58 36.62 -62.86
N SER A 77 -11.87 36.91 -62.63
CA SER A 77 -12.47 36.80 -61.31
C SER A 77 -12.40 35.39 -60.73
N TRP A 78 -12.74 34.38 -61.53
CA TRP A 78 -12.65 32.97 -61.14
C TRP A 78 -11.21 32.51 -60.99
N GLY A 79 -10.29 32.96 -61.83
CA GLY A 79 -8.86 32.73 -61.69
C GLY A 79 -8.30 33.23 -60.38
N SER A 80 -8.68 34.48 -60.03
CA SER A 80 -8.32 35.10 -58.77
C SER A 80 -8.90 34.34 -57.55
N PHE A 81 -10.18 33.94 -57.64
CA PHE A 81 -10.83 33.15 -56.57
C PHE A 81 -10.16 31.78 -56.36
N LEU A 82 -9.79 31.10 -57.44
CA LEU A 82 -9.13 29.79 -57.41
C LEU A 82 -7.61 29.89 -57.18
N ASN A 83 -7.06 31.09 -57.22
CA ASN A 83 -5.61 31.32 -57.28
C ASN A 83 -4.95 30.46 -58.40
N SER A 84 -5.58 30.45 -59.58
CA SER A 84 -5.20 29.59 -60.71
C SER A 84 -5.31 30.38 -62.01
N ASP A 85 -4.40 30.13 -62.94
CA ASP A 85 -4.59 30.56 -64.30
C ASP A 85 -5.61 29.66 -64.97
N ILE A 86 -6.53 30.25 -65.71
CA ILE A 86 -7.58 29.51 -66.44
C ILE A 86 -7.29 29.64 -67.96
N ILE A 87 -7.21 28.51 -68.64
CA ILE A 87 -7.03 28.41 -70.06
C ILE A 87 -8.22 27.66 -70.63
N VAL A 88 -8.93 28.21 -71.59
CA VAL A 88 -10.08 27.59 -72.26
C VAL A 88 -9.72 27.32 -73.73
N THR A 89 -9.93 26.04 -74.12
CA THR A 89 -9.64 25.63 -75.48
C THR A 89 -10.89 25.09 -76.14
N ASN A 90 -10.92 25.14 -77.50
CA ASN A 90 -11.88 24.42 -78.26
C ASN A 90 -11.54 22.88 -78.35
N SER A 91 -12.35 22.09 -78.99
CA SER A 91 -12.14 20.63 -79.19
C SER A 91 -10.85 20.29 -79.97
N ASN A 92 -10.31 21.22 -80.77
CA ASN A 92 -9.06 21.07 -81.49
C ASN A 92 -7.82 21.49 -80.76
N GLY A 93 -7.94 22.01 -79.52
CA GLY A 93 -6.81 22.47 -78.70
C GLY A 93 -6.42 23.95 -78.90
N GLU A 94 -7.11 24.68 -79.77
CA GLU A 94 -6.87 26.12 -79.94
C GLU A 94 -7.36 26.89 -78.71
N VAL A 95 -6.56 27.78 -78.21
CA VAL A 95 -6.92 28.58 -77.01
C VAL A 95 -7.95 29.64 -77.40
N LEU A 96 -9.14 29.54 -76.84
CA LEU A 96 -10.24 30.51 -77.06
C LEU A 96 -10.04 31.74 -76.21
N GLU A 97 -9.75 31.55 -74.89
CA GLU A 97 -9.45 32.63 -73.96
C GLU A 97 -8.55 32.11 -72.86
N SER A 98 -7.74 32.99 -72.28
CA SER A 98 -6.83 32.68 -71.15
C SER A 98 -6.67 33.87 -70.22
N THR A 99 -6.50 33.59 -68.94
CA THR A 99 -6.13 34.60 -67.96
C THR A 99 -4.64 35.00 -68.03
N THR A 100 -3.81 34.16 -68.70
CA THR A 100 -2.37 34.41 -68.89
C THR A 100 -2.04 34.65 -70.39
N SER A 101 -1.00 35.43 -70.69
CA SER A 101 -0.75 35.97 -72.05
C SER A 101 -0.05 34.97 -73.03
N SER A 102 0.42 33.80 -72.55
CA SER A 102 1.30 32.94 -73.40
C SER A 102 1.13 31.44 -73.11
N ALA A 103 0.00 30.98 -72.64
CA ALA A 103 -0.15 29.56 -72.30
C ALA A 103 -0.61 28.72 -73.48
N THR A 104 0.18 27.70 -73.82
CA THR A 104 -0.20 26.64 -74.73
C THR A 104 -0.45 25.35 -73.93
N VAL A 105 -1.52 24.66 -74.28
CA VAL A 105 -1.81 23.35 -73.59
C VAL A 105 -1.31 22.24 -74.51
N PRO A 106 -0.57 21.24 -73.99
CA PRO A 106 -0.16 20.09 -74.81
C PRO A 106 -1.37 19.34 -75.37
N ASP A 107 -1.31 19.00 -76.69
CA ASP A 107 -2.40 18.27 -77.41
C ASP A 107 -2.80 16.97 -76.71
N GLU A 108 -1.85 16.28 -76.11
CA GLU A 108 -2.11 15.09 -75.26
C GLU A 108 -3.12 15.33 -74.15
N LEU A 109 -3.00 16.47 -73.46
CA LEU A 109 -3.87 16.83 -72.33
C LEU A 109 -5.25 17.28 -72.86
N VAL A 110 -5.28 18.01 -73.95
CA VAL A 110 -6.54 18.39 -74.63
C VAL A 110 -7.32 17.15 -75.08
N HIS A 111 -6.66 16.22 -75.73
CA HIS A 111 -7.28 14.98 -76.22
C HIS A 111 -7.89 14.12 -75.08
N ILE A 112 -7.20 14.02 -73.93
CA ILE A 112 -7.70 13.26 -72.77
C ILE A 112 -8.96 13.93 -72.19
N VAL A 113 -8.96 15.25 -72.09
CA VAL A 113 -10.07 16.01 -71.49
C VAL A 113 -11.27 16.05 -72.45
N THR A 114 -11.07 16.27 -73.77
CA THR A 114 -12.13 16.28 -74.75
C THR A 114 -12.76 14.91 -74.96
N ASN A 115 -12.12 13.83 -74.54
CA ASN A 115 -12.73 12.48 -74.43
C ASN A 115 -13.60 12.31 -73.15
N GLY A 116 -13.86 13.38 -72.42
CA GLY A 116 -14.77 13.38 -71.30
C GLY A 116 -14.11 13.10 -69.91
N ASN A 117 -12.79 12.97 -69.87
CA ASN A 117 -12.05 12.69 -68.63
C ASN A 117 -11.60 13.97 -67.92
N ILE A 118 -11.78 14.04 -66.58
CA ILE A 118 -11.16 15.06 -65.73
C ILE A 118 -9.74 14.60 -65.44
N ILE A 119 -8.75 15.45 -65.69
CA ILE A 119 -7.35 15.12 -65.45
C ILE A 119 -6.77 15.97 -64.33
N LYS A 120 -5.80 15.39 -63.61
CA LYS A 120 -4.91 16.07 -62.68
C LYS A 120 -3.49 15.63 -63.01
N LYS A 121 -2.69 16.52 -63.55
CA LYS A 121 -1.27 16.25 -63.88
C LYS A 121 -0.39 17.40 -63.39
N TYR A 122 0.89 17.11 -63.20
CA TYR A 122 1.90 18.14 -62.93
C TYR A 122 2.71 18.36 -64.20
N SER A 123 2.61 19.57 -64.77
CA SER A 123 3.20 19.91 -66.08
C SER A 123 3.76 21.34 -66.06
N THR A 124 4.70 21.61 -66.95
CA THR A 124 5.16 22.99 -67.30
C THR A 124 4.40 23.56 -68.44
N LEU A 125 3.40 22.86 -69.00
CA LEU A 125 2.61 23.25 -70.18
C LEU A 125 3.49 23.73 -71.34
N ASN A 126 4.32 22.80 -71.84
CA ASN A 126 5.25 23.06 -72.95
C ASN A 126 6.26 24.23 -72.67
N GLY A 127 6.63 24.44 -71.40
CA GLY A 127 7.54 25.52 -71.02
C GLY A 127 6.90 26.87 -70.80
N SER A 128 5.56 26.97 -70.88
CA SER A 128 4.81 28.20 -70.55
C SER A 128 5.00 28.63 -69.11
N TYR A 129 5.29 27.68 -68.21
CA TYR A 129 5.59 27.92 -66.79
C TYR A 129 6.99 27.43 -66.46
N LYS A 130 7.71 28.26 -65.69
CA LYS A 130 9.08 28.04 -65.24
C LYS A 130 9.21 26.79 -64.31
N ASN A 131 8.16 26.54 -63.52
CA ASN A 131 8.08 25.42 -62.60
C ASN A 131 6.96 24.47 -62.98
N LYS A 132 7.01 23.23 -62.54
CA LYS A 132 5.87 22.31 -62.66
C LYS A 132 4.68 22.88 -61.88
N MET A 133 3.58 23.05 -62.59
CA MET A 133 2.30 23.53 -62.04
C MET A 133 1.35 22.33 -61.94
N MET A 134 0.41 22.39 -61.00
CA MET A 134 -0.70 21.45 -60.94
C MET A 134 -1.74 21.88 -62.00
N VAL A 135 -1.97 21.04 -62.98
CA VAL A 135 -2.91 21.27 -64.06
C VAL A 135 -4.12 20.36 -63.85
N ILE A 136 -5.30 20.96 -63.70
CA ILE A 136 -6.59 20.28 -63.66
C ILE A 136 -7.30 20.61 -64.95
N GLY A 137 -7.60 19.60 -65.78
CA GLY A 137 -8.36 19.74 -67.02
C GLY A 137 -9.78 19.20 -66.82
N VAL A 138 -10.77 19.97 -67.23
CA VAL A 138 -12.19 19.64 -67.10
C VAL A 138 -12.85 19.83 -68.47
N PRO A 139 -13.60 18.84 -68.97
CA PRO A 139 -14.31 18.97 -70.26
C PRO A 139 -15.45 20.00 -70.16
N ILE A 140 -15.61 20.82 -71.16
CA ILE A 140 -16.73 21.75 -71.31
C ILE A 140 -17.83 21.10 -72.11
N LYS A 141 -18.98 20.91 -71.47
CA LYS A 141 -20.17 20.31 -72.13
C LYS A 141 -21.20 21.36 -72.45
N TYR A 142 -21.73 21.30 -73.68
CA TYR A 142 -22.82 22.16 -74.09
C TYR A 142 -23.79 21.40 -75.03
N GLN A 143 -25.10 21.48 -74.79
CA GLN A 143 -26.16 20.80 -75.54
C GLN A 143 -25.90 19.29 -75.73
N GLY A 144 -25.29 18.63 -74.73
CA GLY A 144 -25.05 17.18 -74.80
C GLY A 144 -23.75 16.74 -75.44
N GLY A 145 -22.98 17.67 -76.10
CA GLY A 145 -21.67 17.45 -76.70
C GLY A 145 -20.53 18.09 -75.91
N ILE A 146 -19.29 17.60 -76.05
CA ILE A 146 -18.09 18.25 -75.55
C ILE A 146 -17.63 19.26 -76.61
N VAL A 147 -17.62 20.53 -76.23
CA VAL A 147 -17.28 21.65 -77.15
C VAL A 147 -15.86 22.18 -76.92
N GLY A 148 -15.19 21.76 -75.85
CA GLY A 148 -13.81 22.15 -75.53
C GLY A 148 -13.37 21.67 -74.19
N ALA A 149 -12.31 22.28 -73.63
CA ALA A 149 -11.75 21.99 -72.35
C ALA A 149 -11.35 23.26 -71.61
N SER A 150 -11.49 23.23 -70.27
CA SER A 150 -10.95 24.24 -69.40
C SER A 150 -9.80 23.66 -68.54
N PHE A 151 -8.66 24.34 -68.53
CA PHE A 151 -7.47 23.95 -67.77
C PHE A 151 -7.22 24.99 -66.72
N TYR A 152 -7.11 24.53 -65.46
CA TYR A 152 -6.83 25.33 -64.29
C TYR A 152 -5.40 25.03 -63.86
N VAL A 153 -4.56 26.03 -63.91
CA VAL A 153 -3.12 25.92 -63.64
C VAL A 153 -2.79 26.62 -62.35
N THR A 154 -2.46 25.81 -61.34
CA THR A 154 -2.22 26.30 -59.98
C THR A 154 -0.78 26.08 -59.59
N GLY A 155 -0.18 27.09 -58.98
CA GLY A 155 1.15 26.96 -58.40
C GLY A 155 1.18 25.96 -57.23
N ILE A 156 2.06 24.99 -57.31
CA ILE A 156 2.26 24.03 -56.22
C ILE A 156 2.68 24.78 -54.91
N PHE A 157 3.36 25.90 -55.07
CA PHE A 157 3.82 26.74 -53.95
C PHE A 157 2.64 27.35 -53.16
N ASP A 158 1.57 27.73 -53.81
CA ASP A 158 0.44 28.42 -53.16
C ASP A 158 -0.39 27.45 -52.31
N ILE A 159 -0.59 26.23 -52.81
CA ILE A 159 -1.25 25.16 -52.03
C ILE A 159 -0.35 24.76 -50.83
N ARG A 160 0.97 24.66 -51.04
CA ARG A 160 1.93 24.33 -49.97
C ARG A 160 2.01 25.40 -48.90
N LYS A 161 1.90 26.70 -49.22
CA LYS A 161 1.98 27.76 -48.21
C LYS A 161 0.89 27.64 -47.18
N THR A 162 -0.38 27.50 -47.60
CA THR A 162 -1.52 27.30 -46.68
C THR A 162 -1.39 25.99 -45.88
N THR A 163 -0.91 24.93 -46.52
CA THR A 163 -0.69 23.64 -45.87
C THR A 163 0.42 23.75 -44.82
N LEU A 164 1.51 24.49 -45.08
CA LEU A 164 2.61 24.73 -44.15
C LEU A 164 2.17 25.54 -42.94
N GLU A 165 1.34 26.59 -43.11
CA GLU A 165 0.81 27.37 -41.98
C GLU A 165 -0.03 26.51 -41.04
N LEU A 166 -0.93 25.67 -41.57
CA LEU A 166 -1.73 24.73 -40.79
C LEU A 166 -0.84 23.67 -40.11
N PHE A 167 0.17 23.16 -40.79
CA PHE A 167 1.10 22.17 -40.26
C PHE A 167 1.95 22.77 -39.10
N MET A 168 2.40 24.00 -39.22
CA MET A 168 3.11 24.72 -38.14
C MET A 168 2.23 24.91 -36.92
N MET A 169 0.92 25.23 -37.09
CA MET A 169 -0.03 25.29 -35.97
C MET A 169 -0.14 23.96 -35.25
N VAL A 170 -0.23 22.84 -35.98
CA VAL A 170 -0.28 21.49 -35.42
C VAL A 170 0.99 21.16 -34.66
N ILE A 171 2.16 21.50 -35.20
CA ILE A 171 3.45 21.28 -34.51
C ILE A 171 3.51 22.08 -33.21
N ILE A 172 3.15 23.37 -33.23
CA ILE A 172 3.19 24.22 -32.02
C ILE A 172 2.24 23.69 -30.95
N THR A 173 1.00 23.35 -31.31
CA THR A 173 0.02 22.79 -30.35
C THR A 173 0.46 21.43 -29.80
N SER A 174 1.05 20.58 -30.64
CA SER A 174 1.60 19.29 -30.23
C SER A 174 2.77 19.48 -29.24
N LEU A 175 3.68 20.40 -29.52
CA LEU A 175 4.81 20.70 -28.63
C LEU A 175 4.34 21.16 -27.24
N PHE A 176 3.35 22.08 -27.23
CA PHE A 176 2.76 22.55 -25.98
C PHE A 176 2.08 21.42 -25.18
N SER A 177 1.34 20.56 -25.87
CA SER A 177 0.66 19.40 -25.27
C SER A 177 1.67 18.40 -24.68
N VAL A 178 2.78 18.14 -25.39
CA VAL A 178 3.87 17.27 -24.88
C VAL A 178 4.47 17.86 -23.62
N LEU A 179 4.76 19.17 -23.59
CA LEU A 179 5.32 19.82 -22.42
C LEU A 179 4.39 19.73 -21.21
N ALA A 180 3.08 20.00 -21.41
CA ALA A 180 2.08 19.87 -20.35
C ALA A 180 1.98 18.43 -19.82
N ALA A 181 1.99 17.44 -20.70
CA ALA A 181 1.98 16.03 -20.34
C ALA A 181 3.23 15.63 -19.54
N PHE A 182 4.41 16.13 -19.90
CA PHE A 182 5.65 15.91 -19.15
C PHE A 182 5.56 16.41 -17.70
N VAL A 183 5.00 17.61 -17.50
CA VAL A 183 4.81 18.17 -16.15
C VAL A 183 3.87 17.29 -15.33
N LEU A 184 2.74 16.86 -15.90
CA LEU A 184 1.78 15.99 -15.23
C LEU A 184 2.41 14.64 -14.84
N VAL A 185 3.12 13.99 -15.75
CA VAL A 185 3.82 12.71 -15.49
C VAL A 185 4.86 12.86 -14.39
N TYR A 186 5.62 13.97 -14.40
CA TYR A 186 6.60 14.23 -13.34
C TYR A 186 5.96 14.36 -11.96
N VAL A 187 4.87 15.13 -11.85
CA VAL A 187 4.14 15.32 -10.59
C VAL A 187 3.57 13.99 -10.07
N GLN A 188 2.92 13.21 -10.94
CA GLN A 188 2.35 11.91 -10.58
C GLN A 188 3.44 10.89 -10.16
N SER A 189 4.52 10.82 -10.92
CA SER A 189 5.63 9.91 -10.60
C SER A 189 6.27 10.25 -9.25
N LYS A 190 6.38 11.53 -8.90
CA LYS A 190 6.89 11.97 -7.59
C LYS A 190 5.95 11.60 -6.45
N LYS A 191 4.61 11.71 -6.64
CA LYS A 191 3.60 11.33 -5.64
C LYS A 191 3.64 9.86 -5.27
N ILE A 192 4.03 8.99 -6.20
CA ILE A 192 4.15 7.54 -5.97
C ILE A 192 5.54 7.18 -5.42
N SER A 193 6.60 7.68 -6.04
CA SER A 193 7.97 7.24 -5.77
C SER A 193 8.52 7.75 -4.43
N LYS A 194 8.13 8.97 -4.00
CA LYS A 194 8.63 9.56 -2.75
C LYS A 194 8.18 8.77 -1.52
N PRO A 195 6.87 8.49 -1.32
CA PRO A 195 6.41 7.70 -0.16
C PRO A 195 7.01 6.29 -0.12
N ILE A 196 7.08 5.60 -1.25
CA ILE A 196 7.71 4.26 -1.32
C ILE A 196 9.18 4.32 -0.89
N GLY A 197 9.89 5.38 -1.28
CA GLY A 197 11.28 5.62 -0.86
C GLY A 197 11.41 5.87 0.64
N GLU A 198 10.44 6.57 1.25
CA GLU A 198 10.38 6.82 2.69
C GLU A 198 10.07 5.54 3.47
N ILE A 199 9.11 4.73 3.01
CA ILE A 199 8.81 3.41 3.59
C ILE A 199 10.07 2.52 3.55
N ASN A 200 10.78 2.46 2.43
CA ASN A 200 12.01 1.66 2.31
C ASN A 200 13.11 2.13 3.26
N LYS A 201 13.27 3.45 3.44
CA LYS A 201 14.24 4.01 4.41
C LYS A 201 13.86 3.67 5.85
N ALA A 202 12.58 3.81 6.20
CA ALA A 202 12.08 3.46 7.53
C ALA A 202 12.24 1.96 7.81
N ALA A 203 11.91 1.09 6.83
CA ALA A 203 12.10 -0.35 6.94
C ALA A 203 13.57 -0.73 7.19
N ARG A 204 14.51 -0.09 6.49
CA ARG A 204 15.95 -0.27 6.75
C ARG A 204 16.37 0.26 8.12
N GLY A 205 15.74 1.34 8.59
CA GLY A 205 15.93 1.86 9.94
C GLY A 205 15.55 0.82 10.99
N ILE A 206 14.35 0.24 10.89
CA ILE A 206 13.86 -0.82 11.78
C ILE A 206 14.78 -2.05 11.73
N ALA A 207 15.18 -2.50 10.54
CA ALA A 207 16.13 -3.62 10.38
C ALA A 207 17.52 -3.35 11.00
N SER A 208 17.88 -2.09 11.21
CA SER A 208 19.12 -1.69 11.90
C SER A 208 18.93 -1.38 13.41
N GLY A 209 17.77 -1.72 13.97
CA GLY A 209 17.48 -1.54 15.40
C GLY A 209 16.90 -0.16 15.77
N LYS A 210 16.48 0.65 14.81
CA LYS A 210 15.83 1.94 15.05
C LYS A 210 14.31 1.78 14.94
N PHE A 211 13.69 1.31 16.00
CA PHE A 211 12.26 0.96 16.01
C PHE A 211 11.32 2.18 16.11
N ASP A 212 11.84 3.35 16.44
CA ASP A 212 11.14 4.63 16.54
C ASP A 212 10.71 5.24 15.19
N LYS A 213 11.12 4.63 14.08
CA LYS A 213 10.87 5.17 12.74
C LYS A 213 9.44 4.91 12.28
N ARG A 214 8.79 6.01 11.87
CA ARG A 214 7.44 5.98 11.26
C ARG A 214 7.45 6.73 9.94
N VAL A 215 6.47 6.43 9.09
CA VAL A 215 6.25 7.08 7.81
C VAL A 215 4.99 7.93 7.90
N GLU A 216 5.06 9.14 7.34
CA GLU A 216 3.90 10.02 7.29
C GLU A 216 2.88 9.48 6.27
N VAL A 217 1.62 9.35 6.68
CA VAL A 217 0.51 8.93 5.81
C VAL A 217 -0.03 10.16 5.10
N THR A 218 0.43 10.40 3.87
CA THR A 218 0.11 11.60 3.09
C THR A 218 -1.00 11.40 2.05
N SER A 219 -1.49 10.19 1.86
CA SER A 219 -2.48 9.81 0.85
C SER A 219 -3.53 8.88 1.43
N ALA A 220 -4.73 8.88 0.86
CA ALA A 220 -5.82 7.96 1.20
C ALA A 220 -5.93 6.76 0.23
N ASP A 221 -5.01 6.64 -0.72
CA ASP A 221 -4.92 5.56 -1.71
C ASP A 221 -4.16 4.32 -1.17
N GLU A 222 -3.83 3.39 -2.06
CA GLU A 222 -3.09 2.16 -1.72
C GLU A 222 -1.71 2.45 -1.12
N ILE A 223 -1.10 3.59 -1.47
CA ILE A 223 0.18 4.01 -0.90
C ILE A 223 0.00 4.46 0.56
N GLY A 224 -1.10 5.20 0.85
CA GLY A 224 -1.46 5.56 2.22
C GLY A 224 -1.80 4.35 3.09
N GLN A 225 -2.51 3.36 2.54
CA GLN A 225 -2.79 2.09 3.23
C GLN A 225 -1.49 1.31 3.51
N LEU A 226 -0.56 1.28 2.56
CA LEU A 226 0.75 0.64 2.76
C LEU A 226 1.55 1.34 3.86
N ALA A 227 1.55 2.68 3.90
CA ALA A 227 2.23 3.43 4.95
C ALA A 227 1.61 3.16 6.35
N SER A 228 0.27 3.09 6.43
CA SER A 228 -0.45 2.76 7.67
C SER A 228 -0.14 1.33 8.14
N SER A 229 -0.17 0.36 7.23
CA SER A 229 0.16 -1.04 7.54
C SER A 229 1.63 -1.19 7.98
N PHE A 230 2.53 -0.44 7.34
CA PHE A 230 3.93 -0.38 7.76
C PHE A 230 4.08 0.18 9.17
N ASN A 231 3.40 1.28 9.50
CA ASN A 231 3.44 1.87 10.84
C ASN A 231 2.89 0.91 11.90
N PHE A 232 1.78 0.23 11.62
CA PHE A 232 1.22 -0.80 12.52
C PHE A 232 2.21 -1.94 12.78
N MET A 233 2.90 -2.41 11.73
CA MET A 233 3.97 -3.41 11.88
C MET A 233 5.13 -2.87 12.72
N ALA A 234 5.53 -1.61 12.50
CA ALA A 234 6.58 -0.95 13.25
C ALA A 234 6.24 -0.81 14.74
N ASP A 235 4.99 -0.43 15.07
CA ASP A 235 4.48 -0.37 16.45
C ASP A 235 4.55 -1.74 17.12
N SER A 236 4.17 -2.79 16.40
CA SER A 236 4.20 -4.17 16.91
C SER A 236 5.62 -4.66 17.19
N ILE A 237 6.59 -4.31 16.33
CA ILE A 237 8.00 -4.68 16.50
C ILE A 237 8.61 -3.90 17.68
N GLU A 238 8.32 -2.60 17.81
CA GLU A 238 8.81 -1.77 18.92
C GLU A 238 8.31 -2.32 20.28
N ALA A 239 7.00 -2.58 20.38
CA ALA A 239 6.41 -3.16 21.58
C ALA A 239 7.01 -4.56 21.93
N LEU A 240 7.32 -5.36 20.94
CA LEU A 240 7.98 -6.66 21.14
C LEU A 240 9.42 -6.50 21.67
N GLU A 241 10.18 -5.57 21.10
CA GLU A 241 11.57 -5.33 21.51
C GLU A 241 11.66 -4.67 22.89
N ASP A 242 10.74 -3.76 23.22
CA ASP A 242 10.62 -3.18 24.56
C ASP A 242 10.34 -4.27 25.60
N THR A 243 9.37 -5.14 25.33
CA THR A 243 9.05 -6.28 26.20
C THR A 243 10.23 -7.23 26.37
N ARG A 244 10.99 -7.47 25.28
CA ARG A 244 12.20 -8.30 25.30
C ARG A 244 13.33 -7.66 26.11
N SER A 245 13.53 -6.37 25.93
CA SER A 245 14.57 -5.61 26.65
C SER A 245 14.28 -5.54 28.16
N GLU A 246 13.02 -5.27 28.53
CA GLU A 246 12.56 -5.29 29.91
C GLU A 246 12.77 -6.68 30.53
N PHE A 247 12.37 -7.76 29.82
CA PHE A 247 12.60 -9.12 30.28
C PHE A 247 14.06 -9.43 30.55
N ILE A 248 14.99 -9.07 29.65
CA ILE A 248 16.44 -9.31 29.84
C ILE A 248 16.96 -8.51 31.03
N SER A 249 16.51 -7.27 31.21
CA SER A 249 16.86 -6.44 32.34
C SER A 249 16.43 -7.07 33.69
N ASP A 250 15.16 -7.47 33.74
CA ASP A 250 14.57 -8.07 34.96
C ASP A 250 15.23 -9.40 35.31
N VAL A 251 15.46 -10.27 34.33
CA VAL A 251 16.21 -11.53 34.52
C VAL A 251 17.60 -11.23 35.12
N SER A 252 18.31 -10.27 34.52
CA SER A 252 19.66 -9.93 34.96
C SER A 252 19.67 -9.44 36.40
N HIS A 253 18.66 -8.66 36.78
CA HIS A 253 18.55 -8.11 38.15
C HIS A 253 18.19 -9.21 39.16
N GLU A 254 17.19 -10.04 38.86
CA GLU A 254 16.71 -11.12 39.74
C GLU A 254 17.75 -12.26 39.91
N LEU A 255 18.64 -12.47 38.92
CA LEU A 255 19.77 -13.40 39.03
C LEU A 255 20.94 -12.83 39.82
N ARG A 256 21.24 -11.53 39.67
CA ARG A 256 22.40 -10.89 40.33
C ARG A 256 22.27 -10.89 41.85
N THR A 257 21.08 -10.62 42.38
CA THR A 257 20.84 -10.55 43.83
C THR A 257 21.21 -11.85 44.58
N PRO A 258 20.64 -13.02 44.23
CA PRO A 258 21.01 -14.28 44.91
C PRO A 258 22.48 -14.67 44.68
N MET A 259 23.03 -14.42 43.50
CA MET A 259 24.45 -14.70 43.23
C MET A 259 25.37 -13.88 44.15
N THR A 260 25.06 -12.57 44.33
CA THR A 260 25.84 -11.71 45.23
C THR A 260 25.75 -12.20 46.67
N SER A 261 24.55 -12.62 47.13
CA SER A 261 24.38 -13.16 48.46
C SER A 261 25.16 -14.49 48.66
N ILE A 262 25.06 -15.40 47.70
CA ILE A 262 25.81 -16.68 47.70
C ILE A 262 27.32 -16.40 47.78
N SER A 263 27.85 -15.56 46.90
CA SER A 263 29.28 -15.23 46.85
C SER A 263 29.72 -14.55 48.17
N GLY A 264 28.97 -13.56 48.67
CA GLY A 264 29.30 -12.85 49.87
C GLY A 264 29.33 -13.74 51.15
N PHE A 265 28.38 -14.67 51.28
CA PHE A 265 28.38 -15.61 52.40
C PHE A 265 29.52 -16.62 52.30
N ILE A 266 29.83 -17.13 51.08
CA ILE A 266 30.97 -18.04 50.90
C ILE A 266 32.29 -17.31 51.17
N GLU A 267 32.47 -16.09 50.66
CA GLU A 267 33.66 -15.26 50.92
C GLU A 267 33.80 -14.98 52.44
N GLY A 268 32.71 -14.61 53.13
CA GLY A 268 32.73 -14.37 54.58
C GLY A 268 33.03 -15.60 55.39
N ILE A 269 32.71 -16.81 54.92
CA ILE A 269 33.14 -18.06 55.55
C ILE A 269 34.63 -18.32 55.31
N LEU A 270 35.11 -18.11 54.09
CA LEU A 270 36.48 -18.38 53.67
C LEU A 270 37.50 -17.41 54.30
N ASP A 271 37.16 -16.17 54.50
CA ASP A 271 38.03 -15.14 55.10
C ASP A 271 37.92 -15.05 56.64
N GLY A 272 37.03 -15.87 57.25
CA GLY A 272 36.82 -15.93 58.67
C GLY A 272 35.98 -14.79 59.27
N THR A 273 35.37 -13.96 58.43
CA THR A 273 34.42 -12.92 58.88
C THR A 273 33.18 -13.53 59.54
N ILE A 274 32.77 -14.72 59.06
CA ILE A 274 31.70 -15.51 59.64
C ILE A 274 32.33 -16.51 60.63
N PRO A 275 31.97 -16.43 61.91
CA PRO A 275 32.51 -17.33 62.91
C PRO A 275 32.14 -18.82 62.66
N PRO A 276 33.03 -19.79 63.00
CA PRO A 276 32.80 -21.21 62.77
C PRO A 276 31.49 -21.74 63.33
N GLU A 277 31.01 -21.18 64.44
CA GLU A 277 29.75 -21.59 65.06
C GLU A 277 28.51 -21.27 64.20
N LYS A 278 28.66 -20.30 63.29
CA LYS A 278 27.57 -19.85 62.39
C LYS A 278 27.73 -20.35 60.98
N GLU A 279 28.83 -20.95 60.59
CA GLU A 279 29.07 -21.44 59.22
C GLU A 279 27.93 -22.31 58.69
N LYS A 280 27.43 -23.24 59.52
CA LYS A 280 26.33 -24.15 59.15
C LYS A 280 25.02 -23.41 58.82
N GLU A 281 24.76 -22.33 59.54
CA GLU A 281 23.58 -21.47 59.33
C GLU A 281 23.69 -20.74 57.97
N TYR A 282 24.83 -20.13 57.73
CA TYR A 282 25.07 -19.41 56.44
C TYR A 282 25.15 -20.35 55.24
N LEU A 283 25.75 -21.52 55.40
CA LEU A 283 25.74 -22.57 54.37
C LEU A 283 24.33 -23.04 54.04
N LYS A 284 23.41 -23.08 55.01
CA LYS A 284 22.00 -23.37 54.79
C LYS A 284 21.34 -22.25 53.97
N ILE A 285 21.65 -20.98 54.24
CA ILE A 285 21.16 -19.84 53.45
C ILE A 285 21.67 -19.94 52.01
N VAL A 286 22.95 -20.22 51.81
CA VAL A 286 23.56 -20.44 50.50
C VAL A 286 22.87 -21.58 49.71
N LEU A 287 22.60 -22.69 50.39
CA LEU A 287 21.88 -23.83 49.77
C LEU A 287 20.45 -23.45 49.37
N ASP A 288 19.73 -22.75 50.24
CA ASP A 288 18.36 -22.32 49.98
C ASP A 288 18.30 -21.30 48.81
N GLU A 289 19.27 -20.38 48.75
CA GLU A 289 19.39 -19.41 47.65
C GLU A 289 19.79 -20.08 46.33
N SER A 290 20.66 -21.11 46.36
CA SER A 290 20.99 -21.94 45.18
C SER A 290 19.78 -22.71 44.65
N LYS A 291 18.97 -23.31 45.53
CA LYS A 291 17.72 -23.98 45.17
C LYS A 291 16.71 -23.01 44.53
N ARG A 292 16.61 -21.80 45.10
CA ARG A 292 15.76 -20.73 44.61
C ARG A 292 16.18 -20.31 43.19
N LEU A 293 17.49 -20.13 42.95
CA LEU A 293 18.06 -19.80 41.65
C LEU A 293 17.75 -20.89 40.64
N THR A 294 17.96 -22.16 41.00
CA THR A 294 17.65 -23.30 40.11
C THR A 294 16.18 -23.32 39.70
N LYS A 295 15.26 -23.11 40.70
CA LYS A 295 13.82 -23.02 40.40
C LYS A 295 13.52 -21.89 39.44
N MET A 296 14.09 -20.69 39.69
CA MET A 296 13.89 -19.52 38.82
C MET A 296 14.34 -19.77 37.39
N VAL A 297 15.51 -20.36 37.15
CA VAL A 297 16.00 -20.72 35.82
C VAL A 297 15.07 -21.71 35.13
N ASN A 298 14.61 -22.74 35.84
CA ASN A 298 13.66 -23.72 35.28
C ASN A 298 12.33 -23.08 34.91
N ASP A 299 11.80 -22.19 35.77
CA ASP A 299 10.55 -21.45 35.48
C ASP A 299 10.71 -20.55 34.22
N MET A 300 11.88 -19.89 34.06
CA MET A 300 12.19 -19.10 32.86
C MET A 300 12.29 -19.94 31.60
N LEU A 301 12.99 -21.07 31.65
CA LEU A 301 13.12 -21.99 30.52
C LEU A 301 11.75 -22.52 30.05
N GLU A 302 10.88 -22.83 30.99
CA GLU A 302 9.55 -23.32 30.68
C GLU A 302 8.65 -22.22 30.13
N MET A 303 8.71 -21.01 30.70
CA MET A 303 8.03 -19.83 30.14
C MET A 303 8.47 -19.53 28.71
N SER A 304 9.77 -19.67 28.42
CA SER A 304 10.31 -19.50 27.08
C SER A 304 9.76 -20.56 26.12
N LYS A 305 9.67 -21.83 26.55
CA LYS A 305 9.07 -22.90 25.77
C LYS A 305 7.59 -22.64 25.48
N MET A 306 6.83 -22.22 26.48
CA MET A 306 5.39 -21.93 26.35
C MET A 306 5.10 -20.70 25.47
N SER A 307 6.07 -19.78 25.34
CA SER A 307 5.95 -18.59 24.47
C SER A 307 6.28 -18.87 23.01
N SER A 308 6.78 -20.09 22.69
CA SER A 308 7.03 -20.48 21.31
C SER A 308 5.73 -20.85 20.59
N SER A 309 5.65 -20.52 19.29
CA SER A 309 4.50 -20.88 18.43
C SER A 309 4.32 -22.41 18.26
N GLU A 310 5.30 -23.20 18.66
CA GLU A 310 5.31 -24.65 18.57
C GLU A 310 4.75 -25.35 19.82
N TYR A 311 4.56 -24.60 20.91
CA TYR A 311 4.04 -25.19 22.15
C TYR A 311 2.59 -25.63 21.97
N LYS A 312 2.34 -26.93 22.18
CA LYS A 312 1.01 -27.53 22.12
C LYS A 312 0.61 -28.02 23.51
N LEU A 313 -0.62 -27.70 23.92
CA LEU A 313 -1.23 -28.24 25.12
C LEU A 313 -1.55 -29.72 24.91
N ASP A 314 -1.27 -30.55 25.91
CA ASP A 314 -1.72 -31.96 25.96
C ASP A 314 -3.09 -32.02 26.66
N VAL A 315 -4.11 -31.67 25.90
CA VAL A 315 -5.47 -31.52 26.41
C VAL A 315 -6.12 -32.90 26.63
N SER A 316 -6.61 -33.11 27.83
CA SER A 316 -7.28 -34.34 28.25
C SER A 316 -8.47 -34.05 29.18
N GLU A 317 -9.39 -35.00 29.30
CA GLU A 317 -10.46 -34.98 30.28
C GLU A 317 -9.95 -35.45 31.65
N PHE A 318 -10.21 -34.72 32.72
CA PHE A 318 -9.86 -35.10 34.09
C PHE A 318 -10.79 -34.48 35.11
N ASP A 319 -10.78 -35.00 36.34
CA ASP A 319 -11.50 -34.45 37.50
C ASP A 319 -10.69 -33.34 38.16
N LEU A 320 -11.20 -32.08 38.10
CA LEU A 320 -10.56 -30.90 38.71
C LEU A 320 -10.51 -31.01 40.24
N ASN A 321 -11.54 -31.58 40.88
CA ASN A 321 -11.60 -31.73 42.33
C ASN A 321 -10.53 -32.71 42.82
N GLU A 322 -10.38 -33.84 42.14
CA GLU A 322 -9.33 -34.81 42.49
C GLU A 322 -7.92 -34.24 42.28
N LEU A 323 -7.71 -33.49 41.17
CA LEU A 323 -6.43 -32.82 40.93
C LEU A 323 -6.14 -31.77 42.03
N THR A 324 -7.17 -31.05 42.49
CA THR A 324 -7.05 -30.08 43.60
C THR A 324 -6.70 -30.79 44.93
N ARG A 325 -7.34 -31.92 45.25
CA ARG A 325 -7.00 -32.76 46.44
C ARG A 325 -5.52 -33.16 46.45
N ILE A 326 -5.04 -33.65 45.28
CA ILE A 326 -3.63 -34.06 45.13
C ILE A 326 -2.69 -32.86 45.36
N CYS A 327 -3.02 -31.66 44.84
CA CYS A 327 -2.23 -30.49 45.04
C CYS A 327 -2.20 -30.03 46.52
N ILE A 328 -3.34 -30.08 47.23
CA ILE A 328 -3.45 -29.75 48.64
C ILE A 328 -2.58 -30.70 49.49
N ILE A 329 -2.70 -32.02 49.25
CA ILE A 329 -1.90 -33.04 49.98
C ILE A 329 -0.39 -32.77 49.81
N GLY A 330 0.04 -32.40 48.60
CA GLY A 330 1.44 -32.03 48.34
C GLY A 330 1.96 -30.79 49.11
N LEU A 331 1.06 -29.98 49.65
CA LEU A 331 1.39 -28.75 50.36
C LEU A 331 1.06 -28.79 51.89
N CYS A 332 0.55 -29.94 52.40
CA CYS A 332 0.12 -30.08 53.83
C CYS A 332 1.20 -29.60 54.82
N ASN A 333 2.44 -30.03 54.66
CA ASN A 333 3.51 -29.64 55.61
C ASN A 333 3.67 -28.12 55.74
N ARG A 334 3.51 -27.36 54.60
CA ARG A 334 3.63 -25.92 54.63
C ARG A 334 2.41 -25.19 55.19
N ILE A 335 1.24 -25.84 55.06
CA ILE A 335 -0.01 -25.41 55.68
C ILE A 335 0.09 -25.54 57.20
N ASP A 336 0.57 -26.70 57.65
CA ASP A 336 0.75 -27.05 59.09
C ASP A 336 1.83 -26.14 59.72
N GLU A 337 2.95 -25.89 59.02
CA GLU A 337 4.02 -24.97 59.52
C GLU A 337 3.51 -23.56 59.90
N LYS A 338 2.45 -23.07 59.22
CA LYS A 338 1.83 -21.77 59.51
C LYS A 338 0.55 -21.88 60.36
N ASN A 339 0.15 -23.06 60.78
CA ASN A 339 -1.12 -23.33 61.46
C ASN A 339 -2.32 -22.77 60.67
N LEU A 340 -2.39 -23.05 59.37
CA LEU A 340 -3.48 -22.59 58.51
C LEU A 340 -4.59 -23.67 58.50
N GLU A 341 -5.83 -23.22 58.60
CA GLU A 341 -6.99 -24.07 58.40
C GLU A 341 -7.39 -24.09 56.90
N LEU A 342 -7.92 -25.20 56.43
CA LEU A 342 -8.45 -25.33 55.09
C LEU A 342 -9.96 -25.41 55.13
N ASN A 343 -10.63 -24.53 54.36
CA ASN A 343 -12.06 -24.65 54.08
C ASN A 343 -12.23 -25.00 52.58
N VAL A 344 -12.54 -26.22 52.31
CA VAL A 344 -12.69 -26.77 50.94
C VAL A 344 -14.16 -27.01 50.64
N ASP A 345 -14.69 -26.30 49.68
CA ASP A 345 -16.09 -26.32 49.23
C ASP A 345 -16.14 -26.77 47.75
N PHE A 346 -16.41 -28.04 47.51
CA PHE A 346 -16.65 -28.57 46.17
C PHE A 346 -18.15 -28.71 46.00
N GLU A 347 -18.72 -27.92 45.02
CA GLU A 347 -20.16 -27.94 44.79
C GLU A 347 -20.65 -29.34 44.33
N ASP A 348 -19.84 -30.02 43.47
CA ASP A 348 -20.06 -31.39 43.04
C ASP A 348 -18.93 -32.31 43.53
N ASP A 349 -19.20 -33.59 43.72
CA ASP A 349 -18.16 -34.56 44.09
C ASP A 349 -17.09 -34.77 43.01
N ILE A 350 -17.53 -34.70 41.74
CA ILE A 350 -16.69 -34.86 40.55
C ILE A 350 -16.95 -33.70 39.61
N LEU A 351 -15.91 -32.97 39.26
CA LEU A 351 -15.99 -31.87 38.31
C LEU A 351 -15.06 -32.14 37.12
N LYS A 352 -15.61 -32.69 36.04
CA LYS A 352 -14.86 -33.04 34.83
C LYS A 352 -14.62 -31.81 33.95
N VAL A 353 -13.35 -31.61 33.53
CA VAL A 353 -12.91 -30.49 32.69
C VAL A 353 -12.01 -31.00 31.57
N ILE A 354 -11.94 -30.19 30.49
CA ILE A 354 -11.08 -30.42 29.34
C ILE A 354 -9.94 -29.41 29.34
N ALA A 355 -8.72 -29.87 29.67
CA ALA A 355 -7.54 -29.02 29.73
C ALA A 355 -6.23 -29.84 29.73
N ASP A 356 -5.09 -29.20 29.70
CA ASP A 356 -3.80 -29.84 29.96
C ASP A 356 -3.65 -30.04 31.49
N LYS A 357 -3.75 -31.29 31.92
CA LYS A 357 -3.77 -31.68 33.34
C LYS A 357 -2.52 -31.22 34.11
N ASP A 358 -1.34 -31.35 33.50
CA ASP A 358 -0.07 -30.97 34.16
C ASP A 358 0.07 -29.46 34.21
N ALA A 359 -0.35 -28.75 33.18
CA ALA A 359 -0.37 -27.26 33.17
C ALA A 359 -1.35 -26.72 34.24
N ILE A 360 -2.57 -27.30 34.36
CA ILE A 360 -3.56 -26.87 35.37
C ILE A 360 -3.08 -27.26 36.79
N LYS A 361 -2.44 -28.40 36.98
CA LYS A 361 -1.80 -28.75 38.24
C LYS A 361 -0.83 -27.67 38.70
N ARG A 362 0.00 -27.13 37.80
CA ARG A 362 0.93 -26.03 38.11
C ARG A 362 0.21 -24.72 38.42
N VAL A 363 -0.89 -24.43 37.74
CA VAL A 363 -1.74 -23.26 38.07
C VAL A 363 -2.21 -23.37 39.52
N ILE A 364 -2.81 -24.52 39.89
CA ILE A 364 -3.34 -24.76 41.22
C ILE A 364 -2.21 -24.64 42.28
N ILE A 365 -1.05 -25.29 42.04
CA ILE A 365 0.09 -25.23 42.96
C ILE A 365 0.58 -23.80 43.12
N ASN A 366 0.72 -23.00 42.04
CA ASN A 366 1.16 -21.61 42.13
C ASN A 366 0.18 -20.73 42.94
N LEU A 367 -1.12 -20.93 42.73
CA LEU A 367 -2.15 -20.17 43.43
C LEU A 367 -2.23 -20.57 44.91
N LEU A 368 -2.14 -21.88 45.25
CA LEU A 368 -2.10 -22.39 46.62
C LEU A 368 -0.81 -21.93 47.34
N ASP A 369 0.33 -22.00 46.65
CA ASP A 369 1.62 -21.54 47.18
C ASP A 369 1.57 -20.05 47.56
N ASN A 370 0.97 -19.24 46.70
CA ASN A 370 0.74 -17.82 46.97
C ASN A 370 -0.22 -17.62 48.18
N ALA A 371 -1.32 -18.35 48.23
CA ALA A 371 -2.27 -18.28 49.33
C ALA A 371 -1.58 -18.62 50.68
N ILE A 372 -0.83 -19.74 50.72
CA ILE A 372 -0.07 -20.14 51.95
C ILE A 372 0.95 -19.07 52.34
N LYS A 373 1.69 -18.55 51.36
CA LYS A 373 2.79 -17.59 51.58
C LYS A 373 2.28 -16.27 52.14
N PHE A 374 1.19 -15.73 51.59
CA PHE A 374 0.64 -14.43 51.96
C PHE A 374 -0.46 -14.48 53.01
N SER A 375 -0.83 -15.67 53.50
CA SER A 375 -1.72 -15.81 54.64
C SER A 375 -1.06 -15.35 55.94
N TYR A 376 -1.82 -14.73 56.83
CA TYR A 376 -1.45 -14.59 58.22
C TYR A 376 -1.49 -15.95 58.94
N PRO A 377 -0.61 -16.19 59.91
CA PRO A 377 -0.68 -17.40 60.75
C PRO A 377 -2.05 -17.54 61.43
N ASN A 378 -2.48 -18.77 61.68
CA ASN A 378 -3.74 -19.11 62.33
C ASN A 378 -5.00 -18.54 61.58
N THR A 379 -4.95 -18.46 60.26
CA THR A 379 -6.09 -18.05 59.42
C THR A 379 -6.52 -19.20 58.52
N THR A 380 -7.63 -18.99 57.77
CA THR A 380 -8.19 -20.01 56.90
C THR A 380 -7.89 -19.72 55.44
N ILE A 381 -7.49 -20.75 54.67
CA ILE A 381 -7.46 -20.70 53.19
C ILE A 381 -8.76 -21.33 52.70
N GLY A 382 -9.53 -20.54 51.90
CA GLY A 382 -10.73 -20.99 51.26
C GLY A 382 -10.44 -21.54 49.85
N ILE A 383 -10.91 -22.70 49.54
CA ILE A 383 -10.83 -23.30 48.18
C ILE A 383 -12.24 -23.68 47.74
N ARG A 384 -12.64 -23.24 46.56
CA ARG A 384 -13.97 -23.52 46.05
C ARG A 384 -13.92 -23.92 44.57
N THR A 385 -14.71 -24.92 44.17
CA THR A 385 -15.02 -25.25 42.77
C THR A 385 -16.51 -25.25 42.58
N TRP A 386 -16.97 -24.70 41.46
CA TRP A 386 -18.41 -24.64 41.10
C TRP A 386 -18.56 -24.51 39.59
N ILE A 387 -19.80 -24.69 39.10
CA ILE A 387 -20.16 -24.44 37.70
C ILE A 387 -20.95 -23.12 37.63
N GLU A 388 -20.54 -22.26 36.75
CA GLU A 388 -21.24 -21.00 36.46
C GLU A 388 -21.05 -20.60 34.99
N ASP A 389 -22.14 -20.16 34.35
CA ASP A 389 -22.17 -19.80 32.93
C ASP A 389 -21.64 -20.89 31.98
N GLY A 390 -21.88 -22.17 32.32
CA GLY A 390 -21.44 -23.32 31.51
C GLY A 390 -19.94 -23.58 31.56
N ARG A 391 -19.22 -23.05 32.58
CA ARG A 391 -17.79 -23.27 32.80
C ARG A 391 -17.51 -23.73 34.22
N ALA A 392 -16.52 -24.57 34.38
CA ALA A 392 -15.97 -24.90 35.69
C ALA A 392 -15.18 -23.69 36.18
N ARG A 393 -15.38 -23.35 37.45
CA ARG A 393 -14.64 -22.30 38.13
C ARG A 393 -13.87 -22.89 39.31
N PHE A 394 -12.64 -22.46 39.50
CA PHE A 394 -11.81 -22.74 40.66
C PHE A 394 -11.45 -21.42 41.32
N CYS A 395 -11.54 -21.39 42.62
CA CYS A 395 -11.14 -20.24 43.45
C CYS A 395 -10.30 -20.66 44.62
N VAL A 396 -9.24 -19.91 44.92
CA VAL A 396 -8.50 -20.00 46.17
C VAL A 396 -8.39 -18.63 46.78
N GLY A 397 -8.66 -18.52 48.07
CA GLY A 397 -8.62 -17.26 48.80
C GLY A 397 -7.91 -17.36 50.14
N ASN A 398 -7.28 -16.28 50.58
CA ASN A 398 -6.54 -16.18 51.83
C ASN A 398 -6.73 -14.85 52.56
N PHE A 399 -6.52 -14.85 53.84
CA PHE A 399 -6.51 -13.65 54.68
C PHE A 399 -5.07 -13.13 54.87
N GLY A 400 -4.82 -11.88 54.50
CA GLY A 400 -3.49 -11.26 54.57
C GLY A 400 -3.53 -9.75 54.38
N ASP A 401 -2.40 -9.16 53.98
CA ASP A 401 -2.25 -7.71 53.70
C ASP A 401 -3.10 -7.22 52.53
N GLY A 402 -3.56 -8.16 51.69
CA GLY A 402 -4.29 -7.85 50.48
C GLY A 402 -3.44 -7.25 49.36
N ILE A 403 -4.12 -6.89 48.26
CA ILE A 403 -3.52 -6.26 47.10
C ILE A 403 -4.18 -4.88 46.92
N SER A 404 -3.39 -3.85 46.63
CA SER A 404 -3.93 -2.52 46.37
C SER A 404 -4.63 -2.45 45.03
N GLY A 405 -5.60 -1.55 44.85
CA GLY A 405 -6.29 -1.39 43.56
C GLY A 405 -5.35 -1.07 42.40
N ALA A 406 -4.25 -0.32 42.67
CA ALA A 406 -3.23 0.00 41.68
C ALA A 406 -2.38 -1.22 41.26
N ASP A 407 -2.21 -2.18 42.16
CA ASP A 407 -1.42 -3.39 41.92
C ASP A 407 -2.23 -4.50 41.21
N LEU A 408 -3.57 -4.52 41.38
CA LEU A 408 -4.43 -5.60 40.85
C LEU A 408 -4.26 -5.85 39.36
N SER A 409 -4.03 -4.80 38.54
CA SER A 409 -3.80 -4.92 37.10
C SER A 409 -2.41 -5.46 36.77
N ASN A 410 -1.43 -5.32 37.68
CA ASN A 410 -0.02 -5.57 37.41
C ASN A 410 0.51 -6.88 37.99
N ILE A 411 -0.20 -7.50 38.96
CA ILE A 411 0.31 -8.71 39.65
C ILE A 411 0.52 -9.92 38.73
N PHE A 412 -0.07 -9.94 37.57
CA PHE A 412 0.13 -10.97 36.56
C PHE A 412 1.31 -10.67 35.60
N ASN A 413 1.95 -9.49 35.74
CA ASN A 413 3.14 -9.15 34.97
C ASN A 413 4.35 -9.94 35.53
N ARG A 414 5.31 -10.21 34.63
CA ARG A 414 6.55 -10.93 35.02
C ARG A 414 7.33 -10.10 35.99
N PHE A 415 7.94 -10.78 37.03
CA PHE A 415 8.77 -10.17 38.07
C PHE A 415 8.08 -9.09 38.89
N TYR A 416 6.78 -8.88 38.71
CA TYR A 416 6.04 -7.90 39.47
C TYR A 416 5.91 -8.32 40.94
N LYS A 417 6.22 -7.42 41.86
CA LYS A 417 6.10 -7.60 43.32
C LYS A 417 5.51 -6.31 43.90
N THR A 418 4.51 -6.44 44.75
CA THR A 418 4.00 -5.29 45.49
C THR A 418 5.05 -4.77 46.45
N ASP A 419 5.03 -3.47 46.79
CA ASP A 419 6.03 -2.88 47.72
C ASP A 419 6.10 -3.61 49.07
N LYS A 420 4.97 -4.07 49.58
CA LYS A 420 4.91 -4.87 50.81
C LYS A 420 5.57 -6.24 50.65
N SER A 421 5.53 -6.83 49.48
CA SER A 421 6.17 -8.14 49.19
C SER A 421 7.67 -8.02 48.94
N ARG A 422 8.18 -6.83 48.59
CA ARG A 422 9.62 -6.55 48.42
C ARG A 422 10.38 -6.55 49.74
N VAL A 423 9.72 -6.10 50.83
CA VAL A 423 10.30 -6.06 52.18
C VAL A 423 10.41 -7.44 52.78
N ASN A 424 9.60 -8.42 52.36
CA ASN A 424 9.63 -9.78 52.87
C ASN A 424 10.67 -10.60 52.07
N GLU A 425 11.86 -10.86 52.67
CA GLU A 425 12.98 -11.62 52.08
C GLU A 425 12.58 -13.02 51.53
N LYS A 426 11.47 -13.57 51.99
CA LYS A 426 10.89 -14.85 51.49
C LYS A 426 10.06 -14.75 50.21
N SER A 427 10.06 -13.58 49.56
CA SER A 427 9.29 -13.37 48.31
C SER A 427 9.92 -14.14 47.14
N GLY A 428 9.13 -14.93 46.42
CA GLY A 428 9.57 -15.65 45.21
C GLY A 428 9.97 -14.72 44.07
N ALA A 429 10.37 -15.26 42.93
CA ALA A 429 10.85 -14.51 41.74
C ALA A 429 9.81 -13.60 41.06
N GLY A 430 8.55 -13.62 41.47
CA GLY A 430 7.48 -12.88 40.75
C GLY A 430 7.05 -13.52 39.43
N LEU A 431 7.42 -14.78 39.19
CA LEU A 431 7.08 -15.49 37.97
C LEU A 431 5.81 -16.35 38.08
N GLY A 432 5.36 -16.73 39.29
CA GLY A 432 4.27 -17.68 39.49
C GLY A 432 2.93 -17.22 38.92
N LEU A 433 2.53 -15.97 39.17
CA LEU A 433 1.26 -15.44 38.66
C LEU A 433 1.29 -15.15 37.14
N SER A 434 2.43 -14.73 36.60
CA SER A 434 2.61 -14.55 35.16
C SER A 434 2.56 -15.92 34.44
N PHE A 435 3.08 -16.96 35.07
CA PHE A 435 2.93 -18.35 34.58
C PHE A 435 1.46 -18.80 34.55
N VAL A 436 0.71 -18.52 35.64
CA VAL A 436 -0.73 -18.76 35.70
C VAL A 436 -1.44 -18.06 34.54
N LYS A 437 -1.18 -16.77 34.35
CA LYS A 437 -1.80 -15.99 33.25
C LYS A 437 -1.48 -16.56 31.87
N ASN A 438 -0.24 -16.99 31.65
CA ASN A 438 0.19 -17.56 30.37
C ASN A 438 -0.54 -18.88 30.09
N ILE A 439 -0.61 -19.80 31.07
CA ILE A 439 -1.34 -21.09 30.92
C ILE A 439 -2.82 -20.83 30.63
N MET A 440 -3.47 -19.93 31.37
CA MET A 440 -4.89 -19.64 31.15
C MET A 440 -5.13 -19.01 29.77
N THR A 441 -4.21 -18.15 29.29
CA THR A 441 -4.27 -17.58 27.94
C THR A 441 -4.12 -18.65 26.86
N LEU A 442 -3.19 -19.60 27.01
CA LEU A 442 -3.03 -20.74 26.09
C LEU A 442 -4.29 -21.61 26.02
N HIS A 443 -4.98 -21.80 27.16
CA HIS A 443 -6.27 -22.51 27.21
C HIS A 443 -7.46 -21.66 26.75
N LYS A 444 -7.25 -20.37 26.37
CA LYS A 444 -8.32 -19.40 26.05
C LYS A 444 -9.32 -19.23 27.20
N GLN A 445 -8.84 -19.31 28.42
CA GLN A 445 -9.60 -19.21 29.66
C GLN A 445 -9.21 -17.96 30.45
N ASN A 446 -10.04 -17.55 31.39
CA ASN A 446 -9.84 -16.35 32.18
C ASN A 446 -9.22 -16.66 33.54
N VAL A 447 -8.42 -15.70 34.05
CA VAL A 447 -7.98 -15.67 35.45
C VAL A 447 -8.07 -14.23 35.93
N TRP A 448 -8.55 -14.05 37.15
CA TRP A 448 -8.62 -12.74 37.80
C TRP A 448 -8.40 -12.84 39.30
N VAL A 449 -8.25 -11.68 39.92
CA VAL A 449 -8.04 -11.54 41.35
C VAL A 449 -8.98 -10.49 41.92
N GLU A 450 -9.45 -10.73 43.11
CA GLU A 450 -10.23 -9.76 43.92
C GLU A 450 -9.63 -9.68 45.29
N SER A 451 -9.51 -8.46 45.84
CA SER A 451 -9.03 -8.25 47.22
C SER A 451 -9.97 -7.28 47.90
N VAL A 452 -10.67 -7.78 48.90
CA VAL A 452 -11.74 -7.06 49.62
C VAL A 452 -11.41 -6.94 51.11
N ASP A 453 -11.81 -5.85 51.72
CA ASP A 453 -11.65 -5.64 53.17
C ASP A 453 -12.59 -6.59 53.94
N THR A 454 -12.07 -7.26 54.94
CA THR A 454 -12.85 -8.22 55.78
C THR A 454 -13.86 -7.52 56.68
N LYS A 455 -13.55 -6.30 57.13
CA LYS A 455 -14.43 -5.38 57.87
C LYS A 455 -14.00 -3.94 57.53
N GLU A 456 -14.94 -3.02 57.60
CA GLU A 456 -14.68 -1.61 57.36
C GLU A 456 -13.61 -1.11 58.35
N GLY A 457 -12.47 -0.60 57.80
CA GLY A 457 -11.30 -0.17 58.59
C GLY A 457 -10.34 -1.28 59.04
N SER A 458 -10.52 -2.53 58.60
CA SER A 458 -9.61 -3.63 58.89
C SER A 458 -8.34 -3.53 58.05
N THR A 459 -7.18 -3.82 58.63
CA THR A 459 -5.91 -4.00 57.91
C THR A 459 -5.84 -5.37 57.21
N VAL A 460 -6.72 -6.32 57.58
CA VAL A 460 -6.78 -7.68 57.04
C VAL A 460 -7.75 -7.68 55.84
N LYS A 461 -7.26 -8.12 54.68
CA LYS A 461 -8.03 -8.30 53.47
C LYS A 461 -8.19 -9.78 53.13
N TYR A 462 -9.29 -10.09 52.48
CA TYR A 462 -9.49 -11.41 51.83
C TYR A 462 -9.17 -11.29 50.37
N THR A 463 -8.10 -11.98 49.93
CA THR A 463 -7.66 -11.99 48.53
C THR A 463 -8.02 -13.34 47.92
N LYS A 464 -8.74 -13.35 46.80
CA LYS A 464 -9.12 -14.55 46.08
C LYS A 464 -8.69 -14.48 44.63
N PHE A 465 -8.12 -15.60 44.13
CA PHE A 465 -7.77 -15.82 42.75
C PHE A 465 -8.75 -16.82 42.17
N THR A 466 -9.32 -16.48 41.02
CA THR A 466 -10.31 -17.34 40.36
C THR A 466 -9.89 -17.57 38.91
N PHE A 467 -10.07 -18.80 38.41
CA PHE A 467 -9.93 -19.09 36.98
C PHE A 467 -11.09 -19.96 36.47
N THR A 468 -11.24 -20.00 35.13
CA THR A 468 -12.27 -20.79 34.45
C THR A 468 -11.65 -21.93 33.67
N LEU A 469 -12.39 -23.04 33.48
CA LEU A 469 -12.07 -24.11 32.54
C LEU A 469 -13.30 -24.54 31.76
N GLU A 470 -13.09 -25.19 30.63
CA GLU A 470 -14.13 -25.79 29.81
C GLU A 470 -14.59 -27.10 30.48
N LEU A 471 -15.91 -27.32 30.54
CA LEU A 471 -16.50 -28.56 31.03
C LEU A 471 -16.31 -29.69 30.01
N ALA A 472 -16.18 -30.94 30.48
CA ALA A 472 -16.08 -32.11 29.64
C ALA A 472 -17.42 -32.53 29.04
#